data_b62bfea21923e226b1685253fc726fbc
#
_entry.id   b62bfea21923e226b1685253fc726fbc
#
_cell.length_a   1.000
_cell.length_b   1.000
_cell.length_c   1.000
_cell.angle_alpha   90.00
_cell.angle_beta   90.00
_cell.angle_gamma   90.00
#
_symmetry.space_group_name_H-M   'P 1'
#
loop_
_entity.id
_entity.type
_entity.pdbx_description
1 polymer ?
#
loop_
_entity_poly.entity_id
_entity_poly.type
_entity_poly.pdbx_seq_one_letter_code
_entity_poly.pdbx_strand_id
1 'polypeptide(L)'
;MSHRTPIPQSVLDDIIARTDLVDLVANSGVKLIKSGREYQGLCPFHSERTPSFTVRPDKGFTHCFGCGAHETAIGYQMRVYGQSFIEAVKVLAWQAGVDLTDYVGRAEKPKAAPKPKIASRADEGTRETETEKRRRRGQRMWQRGVRIEGTAAEVYLAQHRGIDRALFLHNPVHRFVPDYEFWYRARDAKKPEAIWKGPALLTVMQYRDDRFAACHITCIDLDQPKGRLKLIAPDDDRDLNTKRVMGDPSTAAMRLGKPAFVMVGGEGLETTYSGMMVSGHSGWCSYSLDNLVGASLMDAKGDRHPYDGRRRLPAVVPDMARPGMIWPRECRERIFLGDGDTKDMPMLRAKLERGCRRAAQEGCKGRVAMSKPGTDFNSMILGAA
;
A
#
# COMPACT_ATOMS: atom_id res chain seq x y z
N MET A 1 26.78 19.14 -24.28
CA MET A 1 25.91 18.23 -23.46
C MET A 1 25.83 16.91 -24.20
N SER A 2 26.56 15.88 -23.79
CA SER A 2 26.57 14.59 -24.49
C SER A 2 25.23 13.88 -24.24
N HIS A 3 24.44 13.68 -25.28
CA HIS A 3 23.26 12.82 -25.28
C HIS A 3 23.71 11.38 -24.99
N ARG A 4 23.59 10.95 -23.75
CA ARG A 4 23.80 9.53 -23.39
C ARG A 4 22.62 8.74 -23.93
N THR A 5 22.90 7.77 -24.79
CA THR A 5 21.90 6.83 -25.30
C THR A 5 21.36 5.97 -24.14
N PRO A 6 20.03 5.79 -23.99
CA PRO A 6 19.47 4.90 -22.97
C PRO A 6 19.99 3.46 -23.19
N ILE A 7 20.30 2.76 -22.09
CA ILE A 7 20.71 1.34 -22.18
C ILE A 7 19.51 0.54 -22.70
N PRO A 8 19.63 -0.19 -23.82
CA PRO A 8 18.54 -1.01 -24.35
C PRO A 8 18.15 -2.14 -23.39
N GLN A 9 16.88 -2.53 -23.39
CA GLN A 9 16.39 -3.63 -22.55
C GLN A 9 17.13 -4.94 -22.82
N SER A 10 17.45 -5.22 -24.08
CA SER A 10 18.22 -6.41 -24.48
C SER A 10 19.61 -6.51 -23.82
N VAL A 11 20.27 -5.38 -23.60
CA VAL A 11 21.57 -5.31 -22.91
C VAL A 11 21.37 -5.60 -21.40
N LEU A 12 20.30 -5.08 -20.80
CA LEU A 12 19.96 -5.37 -19.40
C LEU A 12 19.62 -6.85 -19.21
N ASP A 13 18.88 -7.42 -20.14
CA ASP A 13 18.49 -8.84 -20.13
C ASP A 13 19.74 -9.75 -20.27
N ASP A 14 20.70 -9.37 -21.13
CA ASP A 14 21.99 -10.10 -21.28
C ASP A 14 22.82 -10.04 -19.99
N ILE A 15 22.90 -8.89 -19.33
CA ILE A 15 23.57 -8.74 -18.04
C ILE A 15 22.91 -9.65 -16.99
N ILE A 16 21.59 -9.63 -16.90
CA ILE A 16 20.83 -10.46 -15.94
C ILE A 16 21.07 -11.95 -16.24
N ALA A 17 20.99 -12.35 -17.50
CA ALA A 17 21.15 -13.74 -17.91
C ALA A 17 22.55 -14.30 -17.63
N ARG A 18 23.59 -13.47 -17.72
CA ARG A 18 24.99 -13.87 -17.43
C ARG A 18 25.36 -13.72 -15.96
N THR A 19 24.52 -13.08 -15.15
CA THR A 19 24.80 -12.92 -13.72
C THR A 19 24.34 -14.17 -12.96
N ASP A 20 25.29 -14.87 -12.31
CA ASP A 20 24.89 -15.91 -11.35
C ASP A 20 24.27 -15.28 -10.11
N LEU A 21 22.97 -15.43 -10.00
CA LEU A 21 22.19 -14.83 -8.93
C LEU A 21 22.49 -15.47 -7.56
N VAL A 22 22.89 -16.75 -7.53
CA VAL A 22 23.26 -17.45 -6.28
C VAL A 22 24.57 -16.90 -5.76
N ASP A 23 25.56 -16.78 -6.65
CA ASP A 23 26.86 -16.21 -6.31
C ASP A 23 26.76 -14.74 -5.93
N LEU A 24 25.95 -13.96 -6.63
CA LEU A 24 25.69 -12.55 -6.29
C LEU A 24 25.15 -12.39 -4.87
N VAL A 25 24.19 -13.24 -4.48
CA VAL A 25 23.60 -13.22 -3.15
C VAL A 25 24.58 -13.77 -2.11
N ALA A 26 25.27 -14.85 -2.39
CA ALA A 26 26.28 -15.44 -1.46
C ALA A 26 27.42 -14.45 -1.19
N ASN A 27 27.92 -13.78 -2.21
CA ASN A 27 29.00 -12.79 -2.11
C ASN A 27 28.61 -11.55 -1.31
N SER A 28 27.31 -11.29 -1.17
CA SER A 28 26.83 -10.25 -0.27
C SER A 28 26.85 -10.65 1.21
N GLY A 29 27.19 -11.91 1.54
CA GLY A 29 27.29 -12.43 2.90
C GLY A 29 26.06 -13.23 3.37
N VAL A 30 25.07 -13.45 2.51
CA VAL A 30 23.92 -14.29 2.81
C VAL A 30 24.32 -15.77 2.73
N LYS A 31 24.14 -16.50 3.82
CA LYS A 31 24.35 -17.96 3.83
C LYS A 31 23.16 -18.65 3.17
N LEU A 32 23.39 -19.23 2.00
CA LEU A 32 22.38 -19.94 1.24
C LEU A 32 22.50 -21.46 1.44
N ILE A 33 21.34 -22.11 1.61
CA ILE A 33 21.21 -23.58 1.69
C ILE A 33 20.34 -24.01 0.51
N LYS A 34 20.81 -25.00 -0.27
CA LYS A 34 20.05 -25.53 -1.40
C LYS A 34 18.81 -26.29 -0.91
N SER A 35 17.64 -25.97 -1.47
CA SER A 35 16.36 -26.60 -1.18
C SER A 35 15.65 -26.93 -2.50
N GLY A 36 15.85 -28.12 -3.02
CA GLY A 36 15.37 -28.54 -4.32
C GLY A 36 15.95 -27.70 -5.46
N ARG A 37 15.10 -26.98 -6.19
CA ARG A 37 15.51 -26.08 -7.29
C ARG A 37 15.81 -24.64 -6.82
N GLU A 38 15.63 -24.35 -5.56
CA GLU A 38 15.79 -23.03 -4.96
C GLU A 38 16.94 -23.03 -3.94
N TYR A 39 17.37 -21.86 -3.56
CA TYR A 39 18.25 -21.67 -2.41
C TYR A 39 17.52 -20.84 -1.36
N GLN A 40 17.69 -21.17 -0.10
CA GLN A 40 17.07 -20.48 1.02
C GLN A 40 18.12 -19.92 1.98
N GLY A 41 17.82 -18.77 2.57
CA GLY A 41 18.67 -18.14 3.55
C GLY A 41 17.91 -17.12 4.39
N LEU A 42 18.60 -16.50 5.33
CA LEU A 42 18.07 -15.35 6.05
C LEU A 42 18.06 -14.13 5.14
N CYS A 43 17.00 -13.36 5.20
CA CYS A 43 16.82 -12.19 4.35
C CYS A 43 17.86 -11.10 4.66
N PRO A 44 18.54 -10.53 3.65
CA PRO A 44 19.46 -9.41 3.87
C PRO A 44 18.75 -8.07 4.11
N PHE A 45 17.45 -8.00 3.88
CA PHE A 45 16.68 -6.76 3.89
C PHE A 45 15.87 -6.53 5.16
N HIS A 46 15.70 -7.55 6.01
CA HIS A 46 15.06 -7.45 7.31
C HIS A 46 15.63 -8.51 8.26
N SER A 47 15.52 -8.28 9.55
CA SER A 47 15.98 -9.23 10.56
C SER A 47 14.96 -10.36 10.74
N GLU A 48 15.42 -11.62 10.68
CA GLU A 48 14.61 -12.80 10.89
C GLU A 48 15.44 -13.95 11.49
N ARG A 49 14.76 -14.89 12.15
CA ARG A 49 15.42 -16.07 12.74
C ARG A 49 15.22 -17.34 11.92
N THR A 50 14.16 -17.37 11.13
CA THR A 50 13.81 -18.50 10.27
C THR A 50 14.00 -18.08 8.82
N PRO A 51 14.70 -18.86 7.99
CA PRO A 51 14.90 -18.53 6.59
C PRO A 51 13.57 -18.34 5.86
N SER A 52 13.34 -17.12 5.34
CA SER A 52 12.19 -16.78 4.50
C SER A 52 12.59 -16.19 3.15
N PHE A 53 13.89 -16.02 2.94
CA PHE A 53 14.44 -15.49 1.70
C PHE A 53 14.82 -16.64 0.76
N THR A 54 14.30 -16.59 -0.47
CA THR A 54 14.57 -17.59 -1.51
C THR A 54 15.25 -16.96 -2.71
N VAL A 55 16.18 -17.69 -3.30
CA VAL A 55 16.83 -17.38 -4.57
C VAL A 55 16.37 -18.41 -5.58
N ARG A 56 15.82 -17.97 -6.69
CA ARG A 56 15.33 -18.81 -7.79
C ARG A 56 16.17 -18.57 -9.03
N PRO A 57 17.29 -19.28 -9.21
CA PRO A 57 18.18 -19.07 -10.34
C PRO A 57 17.51 -19.40 -11.68
N ASP A 58 16.61 -20.41 -11.69
CA ASP A 58 15.82 -20.80 -12.86
C ASP A 58 14.86 -19.71 -13.35
N LYS A 59 14.48 -18.80 -12.47
CA LYS A 59 13.54 -17.70 -12.76
C LYS A 59 14.18 -16.30 -12.69
N GLY A 60 15.47 -16.22 -12.33
CA GLY A 60 16.24 -14.99 -12.30
C GLY A 60 15.83 -13.97 -11.22
N PHE A 61 15.23 -14.41 -10.12
CA PHE A 61 14.82 -13.49 -9.05
C PHE A 61 15.07 -14.04 -7.64
N THR A 62 15.13 -13.12 -6.67
CA THR A 62 15.05 -13.41 -5.24
C THR A 62 13.69 -13.00 -4.69
N HIS A 63 13.20 -13.75 -3.69
CA HIS A 63 11.94 -13.41 -3.00
C HIS A 63 12.06 -13.68 -1.50
N CYS A 64 11.54 -12.76 -0.70
CA CYS A 64 11.43 -12.95 0.74
C CYS A 64 9.97 -13.08 1.15
N PHE A 65 9.58 -14.21 1.71
CA PHE A 65 8.23 -14.44 2.21
C PHE A 65 7.94 -13.68 3.52
N GLY A 66 8.98 -13.20 4.21
CA GLY A 66 8.84 -12.43 5.45
C GLY A 66 8.55 -10.94 5.21
N CYS A 67 9.34 -10.27 4.36
CA CYS A 67 9.19 -8.82 4.10
C CYS A 67 8.64 -8.48 2.70
N GLY A 68 8.41 -9.49 1.84
CA GLY A 68 7.89 -9.28 0.49
C GLY A 68 8.91 -8.74 -0.51
N ALA A 69 10.20 -8.63 -0.14
CA ALA A 69 11.24 -8.21 -1.07
C ALA A 69 11.27 -9.15 -2.28
N HIS A 70 11.25 -8.60 -3.47
CA HIS A 70 11.29 -9.35 -4.72
C HIS A 70 12.18 -8.59 -5.70
N GLU A 71 13.35 -9.17 -6.02
CA GLU A 71 14.37 -8.45 -6.78
C GLU A 71 14.98 -9.34 -7.87
N THR A 72 15.23 -8.73 -9.03
CA THR A 72 16.16 -9.28 -10.04
C THR A 72 17.61 -9.06 -9.60
N ALA A 73 18.60 -9.56 -10.35
CA ALA A 73 20.01 -9.32 -10.05
C ALA A 73 20.35 -7.83 -9.91
N ILE A 74 19.83 -6.98 -10.80
CA ILE A 74 20.05 -5.52 -10.75
C ILE A 74 19.38 -4.92 -9.51
N GLY A 75 18.12 -5.25 -9.25
CA GLY A 75 17.40 -4.76 -8.09
C GLY A 75 18.06 -5.20 -6.77
N TYR A 76 18.51 -6.45 -6.70
CA TYR A 76 19.25 -6.96 -5.56
C TYR A 76 20.54 -6.17 -5.33
N GLN A 77 21.34 -5.96 -6.39
CA GLN A 77 22.58 -5.19 -6.33
C GLN A 77 22.35 -3.76 -5.83
N MET A 78 21.34 -3.09 -6.37
CA MET A 78 20.96 -1.73 -5.94
C MET A 78 20.63 -1.69 -4.45
N ARG A 79 19.79 -2.63 -3.99
CA ARG A 79 19.22 -2.60 -2.64
C ARG A 79 20.24 -3.00 -1.57
N VAL A 80 21.03 -4.04 -1.82
CA VAL A 80 22.04 -4.56 -0.86
C VAL A 80 23.19 -3.56 -0.70
N TYR A 81 23.65 -2.95 -1.78
CA TYR A 81 24.81 -2.06 -1.75
C TYR A 81 24.42 -0.56 -1.70
N GLY A 82 23.13 -0.22 -1.80
CA GLY A 82 22.64 1.16 -1.82
C GLY A 82 23.09 1.93 -3.05
N GLN A 83 23.22 1.24 -4.19
CA GLN A 83 23.70 1.79 -5.45
C GLN A 83 22.52 2.35 -6.29
N SER A 84 22.82 3.35 -7.12
CA SER A 84 21.92 3.77 -8.18
C SER A 84 21.80 2.70 -9.26
N PHE A 85 20.77 2.77 -10.10
CA PHE A 85 20.57 1.83 -11.21
C PHE A 85 21.80 1.75 -12.13
N ILE A 86 22.37 2.90 -12.53
CA ILE A 86 23.55 2.94 -13.41
C ILE A 86 24.78 2.33 -12.74
N GLU A 87 24.99 2.57 -11.45
CA GLU A 87 26.10 1.95 -10.70
C GLU A 87 25.95 0.44 -10.62
N ALA A 88 24.76 -0.05 -10.29
CA ALA A 88 24.47 -1.49 -10.21
C ALA A 88 24.67 -2.17 -11.58
N VAL A 89 24.14 -1.58 -12.66
CA VAL A 89 24.32 -2.09 -14.02
C VAL A 89 25.79 -2.12 -14.44
N LYS A 90 26.58 -1.08 -14.12
CA LYS A 90 28.03 -1.07 -14.42
C LYS A 90 28.78 -2.18 -13.69
N VAL A 91 28.45 -2.42 -12.41
CA VAL A 91 29.08 -3.50 -11.62
C VAL A 91 28.76 -4.86 -12.23
N LEU A 92 27.49 -5.14 -12.48
CA LEU A 92 27.06 -6.42 -13.02
C LEU A 92 27.54 -6.64 -14.46
N ALA A 93 27.52 -5.62 -15.31
CA ALA A 93 28.06 -5.69 -16.66
C ALA A 93 29.56 -6.02 -16.66
N TRP A 94 30.34 -5.38 -15.78
CA TRP A 94 31.77 -5.69 -15.64
C TRP A 94 31.99 -7.15 -15.22
N GLN A 95 31.20 -7.67 -14.25
CA GLN A 95 31.25 -9.05 -13.81
C GLN A 95 30.82 -10.04 -14.91
N ALA A 96 29.80 -9.68 -15.67
CA ALA A 96 29.24 -10.49 -16.76
C ALA A 96 30.02 -10.38 -18.09
N GLY A 97 31.05 -9.51 -18.17
CA GLY A 97 31.83 -9.28 -19.40
C GLY A 97 31.02 -8.60 -20.49
N VAL A 98 30.00 -7.77 -20.14
CA VAL A 98 29.16 -7.02 -21.08
C VAL A 98 29.71 -5.61 -21.23
N ASP A 99 29.96 -5.17 -22.48
CA ASP A 99 30.44 -3.84 -22.76
C ASP A 99 29.30 -2.81 -22.73
N LEU A 100 29.51 -1.72 -22.00
CA LEU A 100 28.59 -0.59 -21.87
C LEU A 100 29.16 0.71 -22.40
N THR A 101 30.27 0.68 -23.13
CA THR A 101 31.01 1.89 -23.55
C THR A 101 30.11 2.87 -24.31
N ASP A 102 29.23 2.37 -25.17
CA ASP A 102 28.34 3.18 -26.00
C ASP A 102 27.18 3.86 -25.22
N TYR A 103 26.89 3.39 -24.02
CA TYR A 103 25.73 3.83 -23.23
C TYR A 103 26.11 4.69 -22.02
N VAL A 104 27.06 4.23 -21.24
CA VAL A 104 27.41 4.86 -19.95
C VAL A 104 28.91 5.14 -19.78
N GLY A 105 29.67 4.99 -20.85
CA GLY A 105 31.13 5.07 -20.85
C GLY A 105 31.78 3.78 -20.32
N ARG A 106 33.12 3.68 -20.49
CA ARG A 106 33.89 2.48 -20.15
C ARG A 106 33.56 2.02 -18.72
N ALA A 107 33.19 0.76 -18.57
CA ALA A 107 33.00 0.13 -17.27
C ALA A 107 34.35 0.09 -16.56
N GLU A 108 34.55 0.95 -15.56
CA GLU A 108 35.73 0.86 -14.71
C GLU A 108 35.55 -0.29 -13.73
N LYS A 109 36.68 -0.95 -13.40
CA LYS A 109 36.71 -1.93 -12.28
C LYS A 109 36.08 -1.25 -11.05
N PRO A 110 35.02 -1.82 -10.43
CA PRO A 110 34.38 -1.19 -9.30
C PRO A 110 35.44 -0.86 -8.24
N LYS A 111 35.57 0.40 -7.85
CA LYS A 111 36.29 0.75 -6.62
C LYS A 111 35.68 -0.09 -5.53
N ALA A 112 36.52 -0.72 -4.69
CA ALA A 112 36.17 -1.76 -3.71
C ALA A 112 34.68 -1.70 -3.32
N ALA A 113 33.95 -2.79 -3.63
CA ALA A 113 32.50 -2.83 -3.47
C ALA A 113 32.12 -2.25 -2.08
N PRO A 114 31.23 -1.26 -2.02
CA PRO A 114 30.77 -0.77 -0.73
C PRO A 114 30.33 -1.96 0.11
N LYS A 115 30.65 -1.97 1.40
CA LYS A 115 30.25 -3.08 2.29
C LYS A 115 28.75 -3.29 2.17
N PRO A 116 28.27 -4.54 1.98
CA PRO A 116 26.85 -4.82 1.85
C PRO A 116 26.10 -4.24 3.04
N LYS A 117 25.01 -3.53 2.79
CA LYS A 117 24.08 -3.08 3.83
C LYS A 117 23.18 -4.24 4.25
N ILE A 118 23.79 -5.34 4.67
CA ILE A 118 23.04 -6.46 5.25
C ILE A 118 22.66 -6.08 6.66
N ALA A 119 21.42 -6.32 7.04
CA ALA A 119 20.97 -6.20 8.42
C ALA A 119 21.88 -7.08 9.31
N SER A 120 22.81 -6.46 10.05
CA SER A 120 23.83 -7.19 10.80
C SER A 120 23.20 -7.87 12.02
N ARG A 121 23.60 -9.14 12.26
CA ARG A 121 23.26 -9.89 13.48
C ARG A 121 23.71 -9.24 14.79
N ALA A 122 24.70 -8.34 14.73
CA ALA A 122 25.29 -7.72 15.92
C ALA A 122 24.37 -6.68 16.59
N ASP A 123 23.34 -6.19 15.89
CA ASP A 123 22.32 -5.30 16.45
C ASP A 123 21.03 -6.05 16.86
N GLU A 124 21.05 -7.38 16.93
CA GLU A 124 19.93 -8.27 17.30
C GLU A 124 19.53 -8.25 18.78
N GLY A 125 19.98 -7.31 19.53
CA GLY A 125 19.27 -6.78 20.69
C GLY A 125 18.09 -5.96 20.23
N THR A 126 17.04 -6.62 19.63
CA THR A 126 15.67 -6.11 19.54
C THR A 126 15.45 -4.68 19.07
N ARG A 127 16.04 -4.21 17.98
CA ARG A 127 15.50 -3.02 17.31
C ARG A 127 14.39 -3.45 16.37
N GLU A 128 13.18 -3.43 16.91
CA GLU A 128 11.93 -3.48 16.16
C GLU A 128 11.95 -2.46 15.02
N THR A 129 11.63 -2.87 13.78
CA THR A 129 11.59 -1.96 12.64
C THR A 129 10.56 -0.85 12.88
N GLU A 130 10.71 0.32 12.22
CA GLU A 130 9.71 1.40 12.33
C GLU A 130 8.32 0.94 11.90
N THR A 131 8.23 0.05 10.92
CA THR A 131 6.97 -0.57 10.48
C THR A 131 6.34 -1.43 11.58
N GLU A 132 7.14 -2.27 12.25
CA GLU A 132 6.68 -3.08 13.37
C GLU A 132 6.26 -2.23 14.57
N LYS A 133 7.03 -1.19 14.91
CA LYS A 133 6.66 -0.23 15.95
C LYS A 133 5.34 0.46 15.63
N ARG A 134 5.15 0.90 14.39
CA ARG A 134 3.88 1.51 13.94
C ARG A 134 2.73 0.52 14.04
N ARG A 135 2.91 -0.72 13.60
CA ARG A 135 1.91 -1.78 13.69
C ARG A 135 1.55 -2.08 15.13
N ARG A 136 2.54 -2.21 16.03
CA ARG A 136 2.33 -2.43 17.47
C ARG A 136 1.58 -1.26 18.12
N ARG A 137 1.89 -0.01 17.76
CA ARG A 137 1.13 1.17 18.22
C ARG A 137 -0.32 1.09 17.77
N GLY A 138 -0.57 0.77 16.51
CA GLY A 138 -1.93 0.57 15.99
C GLY A 138 -2.67 -0.56 16.69
N GLN A 139 -2.00 -1.67 16.97
CA GLN A 139 -2.59 -2.81 17.68
C GLN A 139 -2.94 -2.45 19.14
N ARG A 140 -2.08 -1.72 19.83
CA ARG A 140 -2.40 -1.21 21.18
C ARG A 140 -3.61 -0.26 21.15
N MET A 141 -3.68 0.64 20.17
CA MET A 141 -4.85 1.50 19.99
C MET A 141 -6.11 0.68 19.78
N TRP A 142 -6.07 -0.31 18.89
CA TRP A 142 -7.18 -1.22 18.65
C TRP A 142 -7.62 -1.97 19.91
N GLN A 143 -6.69 -2.45 20.74
CA GLN A 143 -6.95 -3.18 21.97
C GLN A 143 -7.60 -2.32 23.06
N ARG A 144 -7.37 -1.00 23.06
CA ARG A 144 -8.06 -0.06 23.98
C ARG A 144 -9.54 0.08 23.68
N GLY A 145 -9.94 -0.19 22.44
CA GLY A 145 -11.31 0.00 22.01
C GLY A 145 -12.27 -1.00 22.63
N VAL A 146 -13.48 -0.53 22.92
CA VAL A 146 -14.62 -1.34 23.36
C VAL A 146 -15.56 -1.61 22.18
N ARG A 147 -16.59 -2.43 22.38
CA ARG A 147 -17.66 -2.64 21.39
C ARG A 147 -18.36 -1.30 21.09
N ILE A 148 -18.83 -1.15 19.84
CA ILE A 148 -19.43 0.12 19.40
C ILE A 148 -20.89 0.28 19.84
N GLU A 149 -21.55 -0.80 20.29
CA GLU A 149 -22.94 -0.80 20.72
C GLU A 149 -23.20 0.20 21.87
N GLY A 150 -24.19 1.05 21.74
CA GLY A 150 -24.52 2.10 22.70
C GLY A 150 -23.54 3.28 22.74
N THR A 151 -22.60 3.37 21.80
CA THR A 151 -21.58 4.43 21.79
C THR A 151 -21.79 5.47 20.69
N ALA A 152 -21.01 6.57 20.74
CA ALA A 152 -21.00 7.57 19.67
C ALA A 152 -20.62 7.00 18.30
N ALA A 153 -19.88 5.88 18.23
CA ALA A 153 -19.55 5.22 16.98
C ALA A 153 -20.76 4.55 16.32
N GLU A 154 -21.66 3.99 17.10
CA GLU A 154 -22.93 3.46 16.60
C GLU A 154 -23.82 4.59 16.08
N VAL A 155 -23.98 5.68 16.86
CA VAL A 155 -24.76 6.87 16.46
C VAL A 155 -24.19 7.45 15.15
N TYR A 156 -22.86 7.58 15.07
CA TYR A 156 -22.16 8.03 13.86
C TYR A 156 -22.53 7.20 12.63
N LEU A 157 -22.38 5.89 12.69
CA LEU A 157 -22.64 5.02 11.54
C LEU A 157 -24.12 4.95 11.20
N ALA A 158 -25.01 4.79 12.20
CA ALA A 158 -26.43 4.62 11.98
C ALA A 158 -27.16 5.92 11.62
N GLN A 159 -26.97 6.97 12.41
CA GLN A 159 -27.78 8.19 12.28
C GLN A 159 -27.13 9.22 11.33
N HIS A 160 -25.81 9.48 11.48
CA HIS A 160 -25.12 10.47 10.66
C HIS A 160 -24.72 9.96 9.29
N ARG A 161 -24.59 8.63 9.14
CA ARG A 161 -24.18 7.99 7.88
C ARG A 161 -25.25 7.13 7.25
N GLY A 162 -26.37 6.92 7.93
CA GLY A 162 -27.49 6.13 7.43
C GLY A 162 -27.14 4.68 7.13
N ILE A 163 -26.08 4.13 7.75
CA ILE A 163 -25.66 2.75 7.53
C ILE A 163 -26.56 1.82 8.33
N ASP A 164 -27.07 0.79 7.68
CA ASP A 164 -27.87 -0.24 8.35
C ASP A 164 -27.09 -0.90 9.49
N ARG A 165 -27.68 -0.90 10.68
CA ARG A 165 -27.09 -1.50 11.89
C ARG A 165 -26.72 -2.98 11.71
N ALA A 166 -27.48 -3.72 10.91
CA ALA A 166 -27.21 -5.13 10.63
C ALA A 166 -25.84 -5.37 9.98
N LEU A 167 -25.30 -4.39 9.26
CA LEU A 167 -24.01 -4.50 8.58
C LEU A 167 -22.81 -4.32 9.52
N PHE A 168 -22.94 -3.53 10.57
CA PHE A 168 -21.79 -3.14 11.38
C PHE A 168 -21.88 -3.48 12.86
N LEU A 169 -23.06 -3.56 13.47
CA LEU A 169 -23.22 -3.62 14.93
C LEU A 169 -22.52 -4.85 15.54
N HIS A 170 -22.65 -6.01 14.90
CA HIS A 170 -22.04 -7.25 15.35
C HIS A 170 -20.74 -7.57 14.58
N ASN A 171 -20.26 -6.65 13.74
CA ASN A 171 -19.01 -6.86 13.01
C ASN A 171 -17.81 -6.56 13.93
N PRO A 172 -16.96 -7.54 14.25
CA PRO A 172 -15.82 -7.36 15.15
C PRO A 172 -14.73 -6.43 14.58
N VAL A 173 -14.88 -5.99 13.35
CA VAL A 173 -13.96 -5.05 12.68
C VAL A 173 -13.98 -3.65 13.29
N HIS A 174 -15.02 -3.32 14.07
CA HIS A 174 -15.21 -2.02 14.69
C HIS A 174 -15.03 -2.03 16.20
N ARG A 175 -14.41 -0.98 16.70
CA ARG A 175 -14.31 -0.66 18.13
C ARG A 175 -14.47 0.83 18.36
N PHE A 176 -14.69 1.21 19.59
CA PHE A 176 -14.88 2.59 20.02
C PHE A 176 -13.89 2.97 21.12
N VAL A 177 -13.36 4.19 21.06
CA VAL A 177 -12.64 4.84 22.17
C VAL A 177 -13.26 6.21 22.43
N PRO A 178 -13.50 6.57 23.73
CA PRO A 178 -14.12 7.87 24.06
C PRO A 178 -13.12 9.03 24.08
N ASP A 179 -11.84 8.74 24.14
CA ASP A 179 -10.78 9.68 24.51
C ASP A 179 -9.56 9.62 23.60
N TYR A 180 -9.77 9.49 22.30
CA TYR A 180 -8.69 9.54 21.32
C TYR A 180 -8.10 10.95 21.27
N GLU A 181 -6.75 11.05 21.32
CA GLU A 181 -6.03 12.31 21.19
C GLU A 181 -5.55 12.50 19.76
N PHE A 182 -5.94 13.63 19.17
CA PHE A 182 -5.50 14.03 17.83
C PHE A 182 -4.25 14.90 17.95
N TRP A 183 -3.12 14.35 17.54
CA TRP A 183 -1.83 14.99 17.60
C TRP A 183 -1.52 15.71 16.29
N TYR A 184 -1.08 16.96 16.39
CA TYR A 184 -0.67 17.80 15.28
C TYR A 184 0.73 18.40 15.57
N ARG A 185 1.55 18.52 14.53
CA ARG A 185 2.82 19.21 14.60
C ARG A 185 2.77 20.44 13.69
N ALA A 186 2.76 21.63 14.25
CA ALA A 186 2.87 22.87 13.53
C ALA A 186 4.24 22.97 12.82
N ARG A 187 4.32 23.81 11.78
CA ARG A 187 5.52 23.89 10.92
C ARG A 187 6.80 24.15 11.69
N ASP A 188 6.73 25.06 12.65
CA ASP A 188 7.89 25.50 13.44
C ASP A 188 8.04 24.76 14.78
N ALA A 189 7.14 23.84 15.08
CA ALA A 189 7.16 23.11 16.34
C ALA A 189 8.15 21.94 16.33
N LYS A 190 8.95 21.83 17.37
CA LYS A 190 9.90 20.71 17.55
C LYS A 190 9.20 19.39 17.83
N LYS A 191 8.02 19.43 18.46
CA LYS A 191 7.24 18.23 18.85
C LYS A 191 5.77 18.43 18.49
N PRO A 192 5.04 17.34 18.21
CA PRO A 192 3.60 17.40 18.06
C PRO A 192 2.92 17.65 19.40
N GLU A 193 1.73 18.27 19.35
CA GLU A 193 0.87 18.54 20.51
C GLU A 193 -0.51 17.94 20.26
N ALA A 194 -1.22 17.57 21.33
CA ALA A 194 -2.60 17.11 21.24
C ALA A 194 -3.50 18.35 21.13
N ILE A 195 -4.08 18.56 19.95
CA ILE A 195 -4.95 19.72 19.68
C ILE A 195 -6.44 19.39 19.84
N TRP A 196 -6.79 18.13 20.01
CA TRP A 196 -8.16 17.69 20.29
C TRP A 196 -8.13 16.34 21.01
N LYS A 197 -9.16 16.12 21.83
CA LYS A 197 -9.41 14.86 22.51
C LYS A 197 -10.89 14.56 22.50
N GLY A 198 -11.29 13.35 22.11
CA GLY A 198 -12.70 12.99 22.05
C GLY A 198 -12.95 11.60 21.44
N PRO A 199 -14.22 11.30 21.12
CA PRO A 199 -14.64 9.99 20.65
C PRO A 199 -14.10 9.64 19.27
N ALA A 200 -13.74 8.37 19.07
CA ALA A 200 -13.32 7.87 17.77
C ALA A 200 -13.80 6.44 17.49
N LEU A 201 -14.19 6.22 16.24
CA LEU A 201 -14.41 4.89 15.69
C LEU A 201 -13.05 4.30 15.26
N LEU A 202 -12.74 3.13 15.75
CA LEU A 202 -11.61 2.32 15.34
C LEU A 202 -12.08 1.23 14.39
N THR A 203 -11.39 1.05 13.28
CA THR A 203 -11.66 -0.03 12.34
C THR A 203 -10.36 -0.77 12.05
N VAL A 204 -10.34 -2.08 12.32
CA VAL A 204 -9.13 -2.88 12.07
C VAL A 204 -8.93 -3.09 10.57
N MET A 205 -7.69 -2.97 10.14
CA MET A 205 -7.23 -3.41 8.83
C MET A 205 -6.43 -4.69 9.00
N GLN A 206 -6.71 -5.69 8.17
CA GLN A 206 -6.08 -7.00 8.23
C GLN A 206 -5.46 -7.36 6.90
N TYR A 207 -4.33 -8.04 6.96
CA TYR A 207 -3.77 -8.73 5.82
C TYR A 207 -4.63 -9.94 5.45
N ARG A 208 -4.43 -10.50 4.25
CA ARG A 208 -5.19 -11.66 3.78
C ARG A 208 -5.17 -12.87 4.71
N ASP A 209 -4.12 -13.04 5.48
CA ASP A 209 -3.91 -14.12 6.46
C ASP A 209 -4.44 -13.79 7.87
N ASP A 210 -5.37 -12.86 7.98
CA ASP A 210 -6.03 -12.40 9.21
C ASP A 210 -5.14 -11.65 10.21
N ARG A 211 -3.83 -11.54 9.94
CA ARG A 211 -2.94 -10.77 10.82
C ARG A 211 -3.33 -9.30 10.85
N PHE A 212 -3.17 -8.70 12.01
CA PHE A 212 -3.34 -7.26 12.20
C PHE A 212 -2.31 -6.48 11.34
N ALA A 213 -2.80 -5.54 10.57
CA ALA A 213 -1.99 -4.65 9.75
C ALA A 213 -1.96 -3.22 10.30
N ALA A 214 -3.13 -2.65 10.50
CA ALA A 214 -3.30 -1.27 10.96
C ALA A 214 -4.65 -1.07 11.67
N CYS A 215 -4.74 0.04 12.39
CA CYS A 215 -5.97 0.57 12.93
C CYS A 215 -6.32 1.86 12.16
N HIS A 216 -7.44 1.87 11.47
CA HIS A 216 -8.02 3.08 10.89
C HIS A 216 -8.86 3.76 11.98
N ILE A 217 -8.70 5.07 12.12
CA ILE A 217 -9.30 5.89 13.17
C ILE A 217 -10.11 6.98 12.51
N THR A 218 -11.39 7.09 12.84
CA THR A 218 -12.26 8.20 12.43
C THR A 218 -12.66 8.98 13.67
N CYS A 219 -12.22 10.23 13.79
CA CYS A 219 -12.61 11.11 14.90
C CYS A 219 -14.07 11.54 14.71
N ILE A 220 -14.86 11.44 15.78
CA ILE A 220 -16.29 11.68 15.79
C ILE A 220 -16.58 13.00 16.48
N ASP A 221 -17.50 13.77 15.91
CA ASP A 221 -18.12 14.94 16.49
C ASP A 221 -19.58 14.95 16.04
N LEU A 222 -20.48 14.50 16.93
CA LEU A 222 -21.90 14.34 16.60
C LEU A 222 -22.64 15.66 16.40
N ASP A 223 -22.04 16.80 16.78
CA ASP A 223 -22.59 18.12 16.50
C ASP A 223 -22.36 18.55 15.03
N GLN A 224 -21.48 17.86 14.31
CA GLN A 224 -21.27 18.09 12.88
C GLN A 224 -22.37 17.38 12.05
N PRO A 225 -22.80 17.98 10.92
CA PRO A 225 -23.87 17.40 10.09
C PRO A 225 -23.60 15.97 9.61
N LYS A 226 -22.34 15.66 9.31
CA LYS A 226 -21.89 14.31 8.92
C LYS A 226 -21.27 13.52 10.09
N GLY A 227 -21.41 13.98 11.33
CA GLY A 227 -20.93 13.29 12.54
C GLY A 227 -19.42 13.10 12.64
N ARG A 228 -18.62 13.68 11.72
CA ARG A 228 -17.17 13.59 11.69
C ARG A 228 -16.52 14.89 12.14
N LEU A 229 -15.53 14.79 13.01
CA LEU A 229 -14.77 15.93 13.49
C LEU A 229 -14.21 16.76 12.32
N LYS A 230 -14.35 18.07 12.42
CA LYS A 230 -13.65 19.05 11.60
C LYS A 230 -12.63 19.79 12.46
N LEU A 231 -11.40 19.80 12.03
CA LEU A 231 -10.31 20.55 12.68
C LEU A 231 -9.60 21.41 11.64
N ILE A 232 -9.28 22.61 12.05
CA ILE A 232 -8.45 23.55 11.31
C ILE A 232 -7.05 23.52 11.93
N ALA A 233 -6.01 23.58 11.12
CA ALA A 233 -4.64 23.63 11.59
C ALA A 233 -4.40 24.94 12.36
N PRO A 234 -3.76 24.90 13.54
CA PRO A 234 -3.53 26.11 14.33
C PRO A 234 -2.61 27.14 13.69
N ASP A 235 -1.81 26.73 12.69
CA ASP A 235 -0.74 27.53 12.09
C ASP A 235 -0.98 27.96 10.63
N ASP A 236 -2.02 27.48 9.94
CA ASP A 236 -2.21 27.78 8.51
C ASP A 236 -3.65 27.69 8.00
N ASP A 237 -4.65 27.68 8.84
CA ASP A 237 -6.09 27.67 8.53
C ASP A 237 -6.56 26.53 7.58
N ARG A 238 -5.74 25.53 7.30
CA ARG A 238 -6.13 24.40 6.45
C ARG A 238 -6.96 23.37 7.21
N ASP A 239 -7.89 22.75 6.51
CA ASP A 239 -8.63 21.60 7.03
C ASP A 239 -7.68 20.41 7.29
N LEU A 240 -7.70 19.88 8.49
CA LEU A 240 -6.98 18.67 8.85
C LEU A 240 -7.78 17.42 8.53
N ASN A 241 -7.11 16.42 7.93
CA ASN A 241 -7.73 15.12 7.79
C ASN A 241 -7.87 14.45 9.16
N THR A 242 -9.09 14.34 9.65
CA THR A 242 -9.44 13.73 10.95
C THR A 242 -9.62 12.21 10.88
N LYS A 243 -9.31 11.60 9.74
CA LYS A 243 -9.08 10.16 9.61
C LYS A 243 -7.59 9.87 9.70
N ARG A 244 -7.21 8.86 10.46
CA ARG A 244 -5.82 8.46 10.69
C ARG A 244 -5.66 6.96 10.48
N VAL A 245 -4.45 6.54 10.11
CA VAL A 245 -4.08 5.12 10.05
C VAL A 245 -2.84 4.90 10.91
N MET A 246 -2.94 4.00 11.87
CA MET A 246 -1.82 3.56 12.72
C MET A 246 -1.45 2.12 12.38
N GLY A 247 -0.28 1.92 11.81
CA GLY A 247 0.21 0.61 11.40
C GLY A 247 0.78 0.62 9.99
N ASP A 248 0.75 -0.53 9.34
CA ASP A 248 1.11 -0.72 7.94
C ASP A 248 -0.11 -1.17 7.13
N PRO A 249 -0.83 -0.23 6.50
CA PRO A 249 -2.04 -0.55 5.76
C PRO A 249 -1.78 -1.13 4.36
N SER A 250 -0.51 -1.25 3.94
CA SER A 250 -0.14 -1.77 2.62
C SER A 250 -0.76 -3.14 2.40
N THR A 251 -1.47 -3.32 1.30
CA THR A 251 -2.17 -4.56 0.91
C THR A 251 -3.30 -5.03 1.85
N ALA A 252 -3.52 -4.33 2.97
CA ALA A 252 -4.55 -4.67 3.95
C ALA A 252 -5.91 -4.07 3.62
N ALA A 253 -6.95 -4.62 4.22
CA ALA A 253 -8.33 -4.18 4.07
C ALA A 253 -9.07 -4.08 5.42
N MET A 254 -10.01 -3.16 5.51
CA MET A 254 -11.11 -3.19 6.48
C MET A 254 -12.17 -4.15 5.94
N ARG A 255 -12.35 -5.30 6.58
CA ARG A 255 -13.22 -6.37 6.09
C ARG A 255 -14.65 -6.19 6.58
N LEU A 256 -15.41 -5.38 5.87
CA LEU A 256 -16.75 -4.98 6.30
C LEU A 256 -17.80 -6.07 6.11
N GLY A 257 -17.55 -7.01 5.20
CA GLY A 257 -18.40 -8.16 4.94
C GLY A 257 -17.59 -9.44 4.74
N LYS A 258 -18.30 -10.58 4.74
CA LYS A 258 -17.67 -11.89 4.49
C LYS A 258 -17.19 -12.01 3.04
N PRO A 259 -16.14 -12.80 2.76
CA PRO A 259 -15.76 -13.16 1.40
C PRO A 259 -16.95 -13.66 0.57
N ALA A 260 -17.04 -13.19 -0.68
CA ALA A 260 -18.11 -13.55 -1.61
C ALA A 260 -17.61 -13.54 -3.05
N PHE A 261 -18.38 -14.16 -3.97
CA PHE A 261 -18.03 -14.23 -5.39
C PHE A 261 -18.01 -12.85 -6.05
N VAL A 262 -19.01 -12.02 -5.76
CA VAL A 262 -19.06 -10.59 -6.14
C VAL A 262 -18.85 -9.74 -4.90
N MET A 263 -17.93 -8.78 -4.96
CA MET A 263 -17.66 -7.89 -3.85
C MET A 263 -17.48 -6.45 -4.31
N VAL A 264 -17.93 -5.51 -3.49
CA VAL A 264 -17.65 -4.09 -3.67
C VAL A 264 -16.39 -3.68 -2.92
N GLY A 265 -15.66 -2.71 -3.45
CA GLY A 265 -14.52 -2.09 -2.78
C GLY A 265 -14.51 -0.59 -2.94
N GLY A 266 -14.31 0.11 -1.84
CA GLY A 266 -14.23 1.56 -1.82
C GLY A 266 -13.00 2.09 -1.09
N GLU A 267 -12.70 3.35 -1.33
CA GLU A 267 -11.62 4.05 -0.62
C GLU A 267 -12.03 4.36 0.84
N GLY A 268 -13.26 4.82 1.04
CA GLY A 268 -13.80 5.22 2.32
C GLY A 268 -14.71 4.17 2.95
N LEU A 269 -14.74 4.15 4.28
CA LEU A 269 -15.59 3.25 5.06
C LEU A 269 -17.08 3.47 4.73
N GLU A 270 -17.49 4.72 4.74
CA GLU A 270 -18.88 5.14 4.53
C GLU A 270 -19.31 4.83 3.08
N THR A 271 -18.48 5.18 2.09
CA THR A 271 -18.69 4.84 0.67
C THR A 271 -18.86 3.33 0.47
N THR A 272 -18.02 2.52 1.14
CA THR A 272 -18.07 1.06 0.97
C THR A 272 -19.35 0.49 1.57
N TYR A 273 -19.74 0.89 2.78
CA TYR A 273 -21.01 0.45 3.37
C TYR A 273 -22.22 0.87 2.53
N SER A 274 -22.21 2.12 2.04
CA SER A 274 -23.27 2.62 1.16
C SER A 274 -23.37 1.79 -0.13
N GLY A 275 -22.21 1.46 -0.73
CA GLY A 275 -22.15 0.58 -1.88
C GLY A 275 -22.66 -0.84 -1.59
N MET A 276 -22.38 -1.38 -0.40
CA MET A 276 -22.93 -2.67 0.04
C MET A 276 -24.46 -2.62 0.16
N MET A 277 -25.00 -1.54 0.75
CA MET A 277 -26.45 -1.35 0.88
C MET A 277 -27.16 -1.24 -0.46
N VAL A 278 -26.62 -0.43 -1.37
CA VAL A 278 -27.22 -0.21 -2.71
C VAL A 278 -27.14 -1.47 -3.58
N SER A 279 -26.05 -2.21 -3.50
CA SER A 279 -25.81 -3.36 -4.38
C SER A 279 -26.25 -4.71 -3.81
N GLY A 280 -26.43 -4.82 -2.50
CA GLY A 280 -26.66 -6.08 -1.79
C GLY A 280 -25.41 -6.99 -1.74
N HIS A 281 -24.25 -6.52 -2.24
CA HIS A 281 -23.01 -7.29 -2.24
C HIS A 281 -22.16 -7.07 -0.98
N SER A 282 -21.41 -8.07 -0.59
CA SER A 282 -20.39 -7.96 0.44
C SER A 282 -19.29 -6.96 0.02
N GLY A 283 -18.61 -6.34 0.99
CA GLY A 283 -17.59 -5.35 0.66
C GLY A 283 -16.41 -5.32 1.60
N TRP A 284 -15.25 -4.93 1.05
CA TRP A 284 -14.04 -4.60 1.78
C TRP A 284 -13.60 -3.18 1.44
N CYS A 285 -13.13 -2.45 2.46
CA CYS A 285 -12.71 -1.07 2.32
C CYS A 285 -11.18 -0.97 2.41
N SER A 286 -10.60 -0.17 1.55
CA SER A 286 -9.23 0.29 1.67
C SER A 286 -9.17 1.59 2.48
N TYR A 287 -8.01 2.16 2.66
CA TYR A 287 -7.87 3.48 3.31
C TYR A 287 -7.53 4.58 2.32
N SER A 288 -7.26 4.21 1.09
CA SER A 288 -6.94 5.13 -0.02
C SER A 288 -7.23 4.47 -1.36
N LEU A 289 -7.45 5.30 -2.37
CA LEU A 289 -7.68 4.81 -3.73
C LEU A 289 -6.48 4.02 -4.27
N ASP A 290 -5.25 4.45 -3.98
CA ASP A 290 -4.05 3.72 -4.42
C ASP A 290 -3.92 2.35 -3.74
N ASN A 291 -4.32 2.22 -2.46
CA ASN A 291 -4.40 0.92 -1.82
C ASN A 291 -5.56 0.07 -2.35
N LEU A 292 -6.63 0.67 -2.85
CA LEU A 292 -7.74 -0.07 -3.47
C LEU A 292 -7.33 -0.73 -4.79
N VAL A 293 -6.67 0.03 -5.66
CA VAL A 293 -6.40 -0.37 -7.05
C VAL A 293 -4.97 -0.83 -7.32
N GLY A 294 -4.04 -0.58 -6.38
CA GLY A 294 -2.62 -0.89 -6.52
C GLY A 294 -1.83 0.13 -7.33
N ALA A 295 -0.52 -0.04 -7.36
CA ALA A 295 0.39 0.85 -8.07
C ALA A 295 0.27 0.71 -9.60
N SER A 296 0.64 1.77 -10.33
CA SER A 296 0.90 1.69 -11.76
C SER A 296 2.32 1.20 -12.03
N LEU A 297 2.54 0.56 -13.17
CA LEU A 297 3.87 0.19 -13.65
C LEU A 297 4.73 1.46 -13.77
N MET A 298 5.99 1.40 -13.30
CA MET A 298 6.83 2.58 -13.08
C MET A 298 7.14 3.33 -14.37
N ASP A 299 7.35 2.61 -15.47
CA ASP A 299 7.70 3.18 -16.77
C ASP A 299 6.49 3.46 -17.67
N ALA A 300 5.29 3.08 -17.22
CA ALA A 300 4.07 3.34 -17.96
C ALA A 300 3.68 4.83 -17.83
N LYS A 301 3.48 5.48 -18.99
CA LYS A 301 3.02 6.87 -19.03
C LYS A 301 1.50 6.87 -19.17
N GLY A 302 0.82 7.61 -18.30
CA GLY A 302 -0.59 7.92 -18.46
C GLY A 302 -0.83 8.99 -19.53
N ASP A 303 -2.07 9.10 -19.96
CA ASP A 303 -2.49 10.13 -20.92
C ASP A 303 -2.31 11.55 -20.37
N ARG A 304 -2.33 12.55 -21.22
CA ARG A 304 -2.37 13.94 -20.79
C ARG A 304 -3.70 14.21 -20.08
N HIS A 305 -3.64 15.00 -19.00
CA HIS A 305 -4.87 15.39 -18.30
C HIS A 305 -5.73 16.29 -19.20
N PRO A 306 -7.03 15.97 -19.40
CA PRO A 306 -7.86 16.66 -20.41
C PRO A 306 -8.09 18.16 -20.14
N TYR A 307 -8.02 18.55 -18.85
CA TYR A 307 -8.25 19.95 -18.43
C TYR A 307 -6.95 20.66 -17.98
N ASP A 308 -5.83 19.94 -17.90
CA ASP A 308 -4.54 20.50 -17.53
C ASP A 308 -3.43 19.78 -18.31
N GLY A 309 -3.12 20.27 -19.49
CA GLY A 309 -2.15 19.65 -20.38
C GLY A 309 -0.71 19.58 -19.84
N ARG A 310 -0.41 20.24 -18.71
CA ARG A 310 0.88 20.15 -18.02
C ARG A 310 0.98 18.89 -17.15
N ARG A 311 -0.16 18.34 -16.74
CA ARG A 311 -0.24 17.13 -15.91
C ARG A 311 -0.51 15.89 -16.76
N ARG A 312 -0.10 14.73 -16.24
CA ARG A 312 -0.49 13.43 -16.77
C ARG A 312 -1.40 12.72 -15.78
N LEU A 313 -2.33 11.97 -16.32
CA LEU A 313 -3.12 11.03 -15.53
C LEU A 313 -2.22 9.89 -15.05
N PRO A 314 -2.57 9.19 -13.96
CA PRO A 314 -1.91 7.95 -13.56
C PRO A 314 -2.01 6.93 -14.70
N ALA A 315 -0.94 6.18 -14.95
CA ALA A 315 -1.00 5.10 -15.92
C ALA A 315 -2.01 4.03 -15.50
N VAL A 316 -2.76 3.54 -16.46
CA VAL A 316 -3.77 2.49 -16.27
C VAL A 316 -3.18 1.07 -16.29
N VAL A 317 -1.89 0.95 -16.60
CA VAL A 317 -1.17 -0.34 -16.56
C VAL A 317 -0.80 -0.68 -15.12
N PRO A 318 -1.32 -1.78 -14.54
CA PRO A 318 -1.03 -2.13 -13.17
C PRO A 318 0.37 -2.73 -13.01
N ASP A 319 1.03 -2.37 -11.92
CA ASP A 319 2.23 -3.06 -11.47
C ASP A 319 1.81 -4.25 -10.59
N MET A 320 1.92 -5.45 -11.14
CA MET A 320 1.50 -6.68 -10.45
C MET A 320 2.38 -7.03 -9.25
N ALA A 321 3.62 -6.53 -9.19
CA ALA A 321 4.53 -6.73 -8.07
C ALA A 321 4.18 -5.83 -6.86
N ARG A 322 3.47 -4.72 -7.10
CA ARG A 322 3.01 -3.79 -6.05
C ARG A 322 1.49 -3.75 -5.98
N PRO A 323 0.86 -4.83 -5.48
CA PRO A 323 -0.58 -4.88 -5.35
C PRO A 323 -1.06 -3.85 -4.32
N GLY A 324 -2.30 -3.41 -4.49
CA GLY A 324 -3.03 -2.75 -3.43
C GLY A 324 -3.66 -3.74 -2.48
N MET A 325 -4.84 -3.44 -1.98
CA MET A 325 -5.65 -4.33 -1.16
C MET A 325 -5.77 -5.70 -1.81
N ILE A 326 -5.41 -6.75 -1.05
CA ILE A 326 -5.51 -8.13 -1.55
C ILE A 326 -6.90 -8.67 -1.25
N TRP A 327 -7.66 -8.93 -2.31
CA TRP A 327 -9.01 -9.47 -2.24
C TRP A 327 -9.03 -10.93 -1.78
N PRO A 328 -10.14 -11.42 -1.18
CA PRO A 328 -10.25 -12.82 -0.81
C PRO A 328 -10.25 -13.73 -2.04
N ARG A 329 -9.85 -14.99 -1.84
CA ARG A 329 -9.72 -15.96 -2.96
C ARG A 329 -11.04 -16.28 -3.64
N GLU A 330 -12.13 -16.18 -2.92
CA GLU A 330 -13.49 -16.43 -3.36
C GLU A 330 -13.99 -15.35 -4.32
N CYS A 331 -13.45 -14.14 -4.25
CA CYS A 331 -13.87 -13.01 -5.07
C CYS A 331 -13.42 -13.19 -6.52
N ARG A 332 -14.39 -13.31 -7.43
CA ARG A 332 -14.17 -13.39 -8.87
C ARG A 332 -14.67 -12.17 -9.63
N GLU A 333 -15.51 -11.36 -9.01
CA GLU A 333 -15.95 -10.10 -9.57
C GLU A 333 -15.77 -8.98 -8.54
N ARG A 334 -15.06 -7.92 -8.94
CA ARG A 334 -14.72 -6.76 -8.10
C ARG A 334 -15.40 -5.53 -8.64
N ILE A 335 -16.23 -4.88 -7.82
CA ILE A 335 -16.89 -3.63 -8.15
C ILE A 335 -16.15 -2.52 -7.41
N PHE A 336 -15.41 -1.69 -8.12
CA PHE A 336 -14.68 -0.56 -7.57
C PHE A 336 -15.62 0.65 -7.49
N LEU A 337 -15.80 1.19 -6.29
CA LEU A 337 -16.66 2.34 -6.04
C LEU A 337 -15.89 3.64 -6.25
N GLY A 338 -16.47 4.58 -6.95
CA GLY A 338 -15.91 5.92 -7.19
C GLY A 338 -16.93 7.01 -6.85
N ASP A 339 -16.50 7.99 -6.04
CA ASP A 339 -17.34 9.12 -5.62
C ASP A 339 -17.40 10.20 -6.71
N GLY A 340 -18.61 10.61 -7.08
CA GLY A 340 -18.87 11.56 -8.16
C GLY A 340 -18.68 13.03 -7.78
N ASP A 341 -18.36 13.33 -6.51
CA ASP A 341 -18.04 14.66 -6.00
C ASP A 341 -16.54 14.98 -6.04
N THR A 342 -15.73 14.08 -6.60
CA THR A 342 -14.28 14.30 -6.72
C THR A 342 -13.96 15.50 -7.60
N LYS A 343 -12.95 16.29 -7.19
CA LYS A 343 -12.46 17.45 -7.97
C LYS A 343 -11.71 17.06 -9.25
N ASP A 344 -11.19 15.86 -9.32
CA ASP A 344 -10.39 15.35 -10.45
C ASP A 344 -10.96 14.01 -10.95
N MET A 345 -12.08 14.10 -11.64
CA MET A 345 -12.77 12.93 -12.21
C MET A 345 -11.91 12.13 -13.20
N PRO A 346 -11.13 12.76 -14.11
CA PRO A 346 -10.24 12.01 -15.01
C PRO A 346 -9.21 11.16 -14.25
N MET A 347 -8.61 11.71 -13.18
CA MET A 347 -7.66 10.97 -12.34
C MET A 347 -8.33 9.80 -11.62
N LEU A 348 -9.53 10.01 -11.04
CA LEU A 348 -10.29 8.93 -10.40
C LEU A 348 -10.58 7.81 -11.39
N ARG A 349 -11.10 8.13 -12.58
CA ARG A 349 -11.42 7.14 -13.62
C ARG A 349 -10.20 6.34 -14.06
N ALA A 350 -9.05 7.00 -14.30
CA ALA A 350 -7.81 6.30 -14.67
C ALA A 350 -7.34 5.33 -13.59
N LYS A 351 -7.44 5.70 -12.31
CA LYS A 351 -7.11 4.81 -11.19
C LYS A 351 -8.08 3.61 -11.12
N LEU A 352 -9.39 3.84 -11.21
CA LEU A 352 -10.38 2.77 -11.16
C LEU A 352 -10.24 1.81 -12.36
N GLU A 353 -9.93 2.31 -13.55
CA GLU A 353 -9.61 1.51 -14.73
C GLU A 353 -8.38 0.62 -14.48
N ARG A 354 -7.33 1.16 -13.83
CA ARG A 354 -6.18 0.36 -13.42
C ARG A 354 -6.58 -0.79 -12.49
N GLY A 355 -7.50 -0.55 -11.57
CA GLY A 355 -8.08 -1.59 -10.71
C GLY A 355 -8.78 -2.69 -11.50
N CYS A 356 -9.58 -2.33 -12.51
CA CYS A 356 -10.24 -3.29 -13.40
C CYS A 356 -9.23 -4.08 -14.23
N ARG A 357 -8.20 -3.45 -14.78
CA ARG A 357 -7.13 -4.13 -15.53
C ARG A 357 -6.35 -5.11 -14.66
N ARG A 358 -6.06 -4.72 -13.40
CA ARG A 358 -5.46 -5.61 -12.43
C ARG A 358 -6.35 -6.82 -12.15
N ALA A 359 -7.64 -6.60 -11.90
CA ALA A 359 -8.59 -7.70 -11.69
C ALA A 359 -8.57 -8.69 -12.84
N ALA A 360 -8.56 -8.20 -14.09
CA ALA A 360 -8.49 -9.04 -15.28
C ALA A 360 -7.19 -9.87 -15.34
N GLN A 361 -6.05 -9.27 -15.02
CA GLN A 361 -4.77 -10.00 -14.98
C GLN A 361 -4.72 -11.04 -13.84
N GLU A 362 -5.49 -10.84 -12.78
CA GLU A 362 -5.67 -11.81 -11.68
C GLU A 362 -6.77 -12.87 -11.97
N GLY A 363 -7.32 -12.89 -13.19
CA GLY A 363 -8.39 -13.82 -13.60
C GLY A 363 -9.75 -13.49 -12.99
N CYS A 364 -9.97 -12.23 -12.63
CA CYS A 364 -11.23 -11.74 -12.05
C CYS A 364 -11.87 -10.69 -12.96
N LYS A 365 -13.19 -10.53 -12.86
CA LYS A 365 -13.89 -9.44 -13.54
C LYS A 365 -13.80 -8.15 -12.71
N GLY A 366 -13.38 -7.04 -13.32
CA GLY A 366 -13.41 -5.70 -12.74
C GLY A 366 -14.55 -4.87 -13.31
N ARG A 367 -15.29 -4.19 -12.46
CA ARG A 367 -16.30 -3.18 -12.84
C ARG A 367 -16.10 -1.92 -12.01
N VAL A 368 -16.58 -0.80 -12.53
CA VAL A 368 -16.63 0.47 -11.82
C VAL A 368 -18.08 0.84 -11.59
N ALA A 369 -18.43 1.19 -10.38
CA ALA A 369 -19.70 1.84 -10.04
C ALA A 369 -19.40 3.26 -9.54
N MET A 370 -20.07 4.24 -10.14
CA MET A 370 -19.94 5.66 -9.78
C MET A 370 -21.20 6.12 -9.08
N SER A 371 -21.06 6.95 -8.04
CA SER A 371 -22.19 7.70 -7.52
C SER A 371 -22.62 8.77 -8.54
N LYS A 372 -23.79 9.38 -8.33
CA LYS A 372 -24.26 10.47 -9.19
C LYS A 372 -23.25 11.63 -9.22
N PRO A 373 -23.12 12.35 -10.35
CA PRO A 373 -22.24 13.52 -10.42
C PRO A 373 -22.52 14.52 -9.29
N GLY A 374 -21.45 15.01 -8.66
CA GLY A 374 -21.54 15.96 -7.54
C GLY A 374 -21.91 15.35 -6.18
N THR A 375 -22.03 14.02 -6.08
CA THR A 375 -22.39 13.33 -4.83
C THR A 375 -21.38 12.21 -4.50
N ASP A 376 -21.35 11.76 -3.24
CA ASP A 376 -20.74 10.51 -2.82
C ASP A 376 -21.81 9.43 -2.60
N PHE A 377 -21.43 8.16 -2.50
CA PHE A 377 -22.39 7.06 -2.26
C PHE A 377 -23.14 7.24 -0.93
N ASN A 378 -22.49 7.82 0.08
CA ASN A 378 -23.12 8.02 1.37
C ASN A 378 -24.19 9.12 1.32
N SER A 379 -23.95 10.20 0.59
CA SER A 379 -24.94 11.24 0.36
C SER A 379 -26.18 10.71 -0.39
N MET A 380 -25.97 9.79 -1.34
CA MET A 380 -27.11 9.16 -2.07
C MET A 380 -28.04 8.38 -1.14
N ILE A 381 -27.52 7.62 -0.16
CA ILE A 381 -28.39 6.88 0.77
C ILE A 381 -29.05 7.77 1.82
N LEU A 382 -28.46 8.93 2.13
CA LEU A 382 -29.04 9.92 3.04
C LEU A 382 -30.15 10.76 2.39
N GLY A 383 -30.43 10.55 1.09
CA GLY A 383 -31.43 11.35 0.37
C GLY A 383 -31.00 12.79 0.09
N ALA A 384 -29.70 13.09 0.24
CA ALA A 384 -29.11 14.41 -0.01
C ALA A 384 -28.56 14.55 -1.46
N ALA A 385 -29.15 13.81 -2.41
CA ALA A 385 -28.74 13.79 -3.83
C ALA A 385 -29.80 14.47 -4.70
#